data_6b7fac1e75cac6b869397d2dd68bd0ff
#
_entry.id   6b7fac1e75cac6b869397d2dd68bd0ff
#
_cell.length_a   1.000
_cell.length_b   1.000
_cell.length_c   1.000
_cell.angle_alpha   90.00
_cell.angle_beta   90.00
_cell.angle_gamma   90.00
#
_symmetry.space_group_name_H-M   'P 1'
#
loop_
_entity.id
_entity.type
_entity.pdbx_description
1 polymer ?
#
loop_
_entity_poly.entity_id
_entity_poly.type
_entity_poly.pdbx_seq_one_letter_code
_entity_poly.pdbx_strand_id
1 'polypeptide(L)'
;QRQMCIRDRITTMFGNGGIFCWYSYVTPLMTHVAGFSENSMTFIMVLAGLSMTVGNLMGGKFSDQYGAARVVKYTQVIMASGLFAIFFAASVSWLAVILMCICTAGLFAVSAPQQLLLLRNSRGGEMMGAACVQVAFNLGNAIGAYAGGLPIDAGLGYRYPALVGVFIVLIGFVAVSLYSKRESASLSRI
;
A
#
# COMPACT_ATOMS: atom_id res chain seq x y z
N GLN A 1 18.85 -18.03 1.53
CA GLN A 1 17.50 -18.06 2.13
C GLN A 1 17.25 -16.90 3.11
N ARG A 2 18.14 -16.63 4.10
CA ARG A 2 17.97 -15.52 5.06
C ARG A 2 17.88 -14.14 4.41
N GLN A 3 18.68 -13.86 3.39
CA GLN A 3 18.69 -12.57 2.69
C GLN A 3 17.41 -12.35 1.83
N MET A 4 16.81 -13.41 1.29
CA MET A 4 15.51 -13.33 0.59
C MET A 4 14.39 -12.92 1.56
N CYS A 5 14.28 -13.57 2.71
CA CYS A 5 13.25 -13.23 3.72
C CYS A 5 13.32 -11.78 4.22
N ILE A 6 14.51 -11.22 4.42
CA ILE A 6 14.67 -9.83 4.91
C ILE A 6 14.20 -8.84 3.83
N ARG A 7 14.55 -9.08 2.57
CA ARG A 7 14.18 -8.18 1.45
C ARG A 7 12.69 -8.20 1.16
N ASP A 8 12.04 -9.38 1.24
CA ASP A 8 10.59 -9.49 1.08
C ASP A 8 9.85 -8.74 2.20
N ARG A 9 10.37 -8.78 3.42
CA ARG A 9 9.85 -8.01 4.56
C ARG A 9 9.99 -6.51 4.34
N ILE A 10 11.12 -6.04 3.83
CA ILE A 10 11.35 -4.62 3.51
C ILE A 10 10.36 -4.17 2.42
N THR A 11 10.17 -4.95 1.37
CA THR A 11 9.21 -4.65 0.31
C THR A 11 7.78 -4.51 0.86
N THR A 12 7.36 -5.43 1.72
CA THR A 12 6.04 -5.41 2.35
C THR A 12 5.89 -4.20 3.27
N MET A 13 6.90 -3.91 4.08
CA MET A 13 6.91 -2.79 5.01
C MET A 13 6.78 -1.44 4.29
N PHE A 14 7.56 -1.22 3.24
CA PHE A 14 7.53 0.05 2.50
C PHE A 14 6.34 0.15 1.53
N GLY A 15 5.92 -0.95 0.92
CA GLY A 15 4.76 -0.95 0.02
C GLY A 15 3.46 -0.54 0.71
N ASN A 16 3.20 -1.08 1.90
CA ASN A 16 2.02 -0.74 2.69
C ASN A 16 2.19 0.56 3.49
N GLY A 17 3.36 0.78 4.08
CA GLY A 17 3.65 1.99 4.85
C GLY A 17 3.40 3.27 4.07
N GLY A 18 3.67 3.28 2.76
CA GLY A 18 3.43 4.43 1.90
C GLY A 18 1.96 4.82 1.80
N ILE A 19 1.04 3.86 1.77
CA ILE A 19 -0.39 4.16 1.74
C ILE A 19 -0.91 4.54 3.12
N PHE A 20 -0.43 3.88 4.17
CA PHE A 20 -0.80 4.26 5.53
C PHE A 20 -0.31 5.66 5.90
N CYS A 21 0.75 6.16 5.29
CA CYS A 21 1.20 7.53 5.38
C CYS A 21 0.08 8.53 5.06
N TRP A 22 -0.69 8.27 4.01
CA TRP A 22 -1.83 9.08 3.62
C TRP A 22 -3.13 8.65 4.32
N TYR A 23 -3.37 7.32 4.42
CA TYR A 23 -4.64 6.80 4.96
C TYR A 23 -4.90 7.20 6.40
N SER A 24 -3.86 7.32 7.22
CA SER A 24 -3.96 7.79 8.61
C SER A 24 -4.51 9.23 8.71
N TYR A 25 -4.37 10.01 7.65
CA TYR A 25 -4.80 11.40 7.60
C TYR A 25 -5.93 11.64 6.59
N VAL A 26 -6.62 10.56 6.18
CA VAL A 26 -7.71 10.65 5.19
C VAL A 26 -8.89 11.45 5.71
N THR A 27 -9.24 11.32 6.98
CA THR A 27 -10.35 12.09 7.60
C THR A 27 -10.09 13.60 7.54
N PRO A 28 -8.98 14.14 8.09
CA PRO A 28 -8.69 15.57 7.96
C PRO A 28 -8.50 16.04 6.52
N LEU A 29 -8.01 15.18 5.62
CA LEU A 29 -7.95 15.52 4.20
C LEU A 29 -9.36 15.71 3.62
N MET A 30 -10.28 14.77 3.88
CA MET A 30 -11.64 14.82 3.36
C MET A 30 -12.47 15.98 3.96
N THR A 31 -12.27 16.29 5.23
CA THR A 31 -13.01 17.37 5.90
C THR A 31 -12.43 18.75 5.59
N HIS A 32 -11.12 18.94 5.76
CA HIS A 32 -10.50 20.27 5.65
C HIS A 32 -10.08 20.64 4.21
N VAL A 33 -9.84 19.66 3.34
CA VAL A 33 -9.38 19.92 1.97
C VAL A 33 -10.45 19.65 0.94
N ALA A 34 -11.14 18.51 1.01
CA ALA A 34 -12.21 18.15 0.09
C ALA A 34 -13.58 18.76 0.47
N GLY A 35 -13.71 19.34 1.67
CA GLY A 35 -14.91 20.09 2.10
C GLY A 35 -16.10 19.22 2.50
N PHE A 36 -15.89 17.95 2.87
CA PHE A 36 -16.96 17.10 3.38
C PHE A 36 -17.30 17.42 4.83
N SER A 37 -18.57 17.30 5.19
CA SER A 37 -19.01 17.39 6.59
C SER A 37 -18.58 16.16 7.40
N GLU A 38 -18.40 16.31 8.69
CA GLU A 38 -18.05 15.18 9.58
C GLU A 38 -19.09 14.05 9.51
N ASN A 39 -20.38 14.39 9.37
CA ASN A 39 -21.46 13.42 9.22
C ASN A 39 -21.32 12.56 7.95
N SER A 40 -20.77 13.11 6.87
CA SER A 40 -20.54 12.39 5.63
C SER A 40 -19.38 11.42 5.72
N MET A 41 -18.48 11.58 6.70
CA MET A 41 -17.31 10.72 6.87
C MET A 41 -17.68 9.27 7.16
N THR A 42 -18.79 9.01 7.84
CA THR A 42 -19.26 7.63 8.05
C THR A 42 -19.52 6.91 6.74
N PHE A 43 -20.21 7.54 5.79
CA PHE A 43 -20.46 6.97 4.47
C PHE A 43 -19.17 6.81 3.66
N ILE A 44 -18.28 7.79 3.71
CA ILE A 44 -16.98 7.75 3.04
C ILE A 44 -16.13 6.59 3.57
N MET A 45 -16.12 6.35 4.89
CA MET A 45 -15.39 5.23 5.49
C MET A 45 -16.01 3.87 5.15
N VAL A 46 -17.34 3.76 5.08
CA VAL A 46 -18.00 2.54 4.59
C VAL A 46 -17.61 2.26 3.15
N LEU A 47 -17.60 3.28 2.29
CA LEU A 47 -17.19 3.14 0.90
C LEU A 47 -15.71 2.72 0.77
N ALA A 48 -14.83 3.27 1.61
CA ALA A 48 -13.44 2.84 1.72
C ALA A 48 -13.34 1.35 2.10
N GLY A 49 -14.10 0.90 3.10
CA GLY A 49 -14.13 -0.51 3.53
C GLY A 49 -14.63 -1.46 2.44
N LEU A 50 -15.67 -1.07 1.69
CA LEU A 50 -16.15 -1.83 0.53
C LEU A 50 -15.07 -1.91 -0.57
N SER A 51 -14.40 -0.80 -0.84
CA SER A 51 -13.29 -0.76 -1.81
C SER A 51 -12.13 -1.66 -1.38
N MET A 52 -11.78 -1.70 -0.09
CA MET A 52 -10.79 -2.62 0.46
C MET A 52 -11.18 -4.08 0.26
N THR A 53 -12.46 -4.43 0.48
CA THR A 53 -12.98 -5.78 0.27
C THR A 53 -12.86 -6.21 -1.19
N VAL A 54 -13.31 -5.36 -2.11
CA VAL A 54 -13.18 -5.59 -3.56
C VAL A 54 -11.72 -5.73 -3.95
N GLY A 55 -10.85 -4.84 -3.46
CA GLY A 55 -9.42 -4.87 -3.70
C GLY A 55 -8.79 -6.19 -3.27
N ASN A 56 -9.11 -6.68 -2.08
CA ASN A 56 -8.58 -7.94 -1.55
C ASN A 56 -8.99 -9.14 -2.42
N LEU A 57 -10.26 -9.23 -2.81
CA LEU A 57 -10.77 -10.29 -3.68
C LEU A 57 -10.12 -10.25 -5.07
N MET A 58 -10.01 -9.07 -5.68
CA MET A 58 -9.36 -8.89 -6.97
C MET A 58 -7.85 -9.19 -6.89
N GLY A 59 -7.20 -8.75 -5.84
CA GLY A 59 -5.76 -9.01 -5.62
C GLY A 59 -5.46 -10.49 -5.50
N GLY A 60 -6.26 -11.25 -4.75
CA GLY A 60 -6.17 -12.71 -4.68
C GLY A 60 -6.36 -13.36 -6.04
N LYS A 61 -7.49 -13.08 -6.72
CA LYS A 61 -7.80 -13.62 -8.04
C LYS A 61 -6.73 -13.33 -9.10
N PHE A 62 -6.25 -12.09 -9.16
CA PHE A 62 -5.20 -11.73 -10.11
C PHE A 62 -3.84 -12.36 -9.75
N SER A 63 -3.57 -12.55 -8.47
CA SER A 63 -2.37 -13.24 -8.01
C SER A 63 -2.34 -14.71 -8.48
N ASP A 64 -3.48 -15.38 -8.48
CA ASP A 64 -3.60 -16.75 -8.98
C ASP A 64 -3.43 -16.84 -10.50
N GLN A 65 -3.93 -15.83 -11.24
CA GLN A 65 -3.88 -15.82 -12.72
C GLN A 65 -2.55 -15.32 -13.28
N TYR A 66 -1.99 -14.26 -12.72
CA TYR A 66 -0.84 -13.55 -13.30
C TYR A 66 0.45 -13.69 -12.47
N GLY A 67 0.35 -14.28 -11.27
CA GLY A 67 1.43 -14.43 -10.32
C GLY A 67 1.59 -13.23 -9.39
N ALA A 68 1.85 -13.53 -8.10
CA ALA A 68 1.86 -12.56 -7.01
C ALA A 68 2.82 -11.38 -7.23
N ALA A 69 4.06 -11.64 -7.68
CA ALA A 69 5.06 -10.58 -7.89
C ALA A 69 4.65 -9.57 -8.96
N ARG A 70 3.95 -10.02 -10.01
CA ARG A 70 3.47 -9.15 -11.09
C ARG A 70 2.32 -8.27 -10.60
N VAL A 71 1.36 -8.86 -9.88
CA VAL A 71 0.23 -8.12 -9.30
C VAL A 71 0.71 -7.06 -8.33
N VAL A 72 1.65 -7.37 -7.43
CA VAL A 72 2.24 -6.40 -6.50
C VAL A 72 2.84 -5.21 -7.25
N LYS A 73 3.61 -5.45 -8.32
CA LYS A 73 4.22 -4.36 -9.10
C LYS A 73 3.19 -3.42 -9.73
N TYR A 74 2.21 -3.97 -10.44
CA TYR A 74 1.20 -3.14 -11.11
C TYR A 74 0.34 -2.37 -10.11
N THR A 75 -0.04 -3.03 -9.02
CA THR A 75 -0.84 -2.37 -7.98
C THR A 75 -0.05 -1.24 -7.30
N GLN A 76 1.25 -1.41 -7.05
CA GLN A 76 2.08 -0.33 -6.49
C GLN A 76 2.19 0.88 -7.44
N VAL A 77 2.27 0.67 -8.75
CA VAL A 77 2.24 1.77 -9.72
C VAL A 77 0.89 2.50 -9.69
N ILE A 78 -0.21 1.76 -9.67
CA ILE A 78 -1.56 2.34 -9.56
C ILE A 78 -1.70 3.16 -8.28
N MET A 79 -1.22 2.63 -7.15
CA MET A 79 -1.26 3.30 -5.86
C MET A 79 -0.40 4.58 -5.84
N ALA A 80 0.82 4.52 -6.36
CA ALA A 80 1.69 5.69 -6.44
C ALA A 80 1.06 6.80 -7.32
N SER A 81 0.47 6.41 -8.46
CA SER A 81 -0.26 7.32 -9.33
C SER A 81 -1.50 7.91 -8.65
N GLY A 82 -2.25 7.08 -7.92
CA GLY A 82 -3.43 7.51 -7.15
C GLY A 82 -3.08 8.51 -6.04
N LEU A 83 -2.03 8.24 -5.25
CA LEU A 83 -1.54 9.15 -4.21
C LEU A 83 -1.04 10.47 -4.81
N PHE A 84 -0.33 10.40 -5.94
CA PHE A 84 0.11 11.60 -6.65
C PHE A 84 -1.08 12.42 -7.16
N ALA A 85 -2.09 11.76 -7.72
CA ALA A 85 -3.31 12.43 -8.16
C ALA A 85 -4.10 13.05 -6.97
N ILE A 86 -4.15 12.39 -5.81
CA ILE A 86 -4.76 12.94 -4.60
C ILE A 86 -4.08 14.25 -4.18
N PHE A 87 -2.75 14.34 -4.25
CA PHE A 87 -2.04 15.55 -3.90
C PHE A 87 -2.55 16.79 -4.66
N PHE A 88 -2.82 16.65 -5.97
CA PHE A 88 -3.32 17.75 -6.81
C PHE A 88 -4.85 17.90 -6.76
N ALA A 89 -5.57 16.80 -6.73
CA ALA A 89 -7.01 16.76 -6.95
C ALA A 89 -7.85 16.70 -5.66
N ALA A 90 -7.24 16.71 -4.48
CA ALA A 90 -7.94 16.58 -3.20
C ALA A 90 -8.99 17.69 -2.93
N SER A 91 -8.87 18.86 -3.58
CA SER A 91 -9.85 19.95 -3.46
C SER A 91 -11.15 19.68 -4.24
N VAL A 92 -11.16 18.72 -5.15
CA VAL A 92 -12.37 18.33 -5.89
C VAL A 92 -13.02 17.15 -5.16
N SER A 93 -14.07 17.41 -4.39
CA SER A 93 -14.68 16.46 -3.43
C SER A 93 -14.95 15.07 -4.04
N TRP A 94 -15.63 15.00 -5.18
CA TRP A 94 -15.96 13.72 -5.82
C TRP A 94 -14.72 12.96 -6.31
N LEU A 95 -13.76 13.68 -6.85
CA LEU A 95 -12.51 13.08 -7.33
C LEU A 95 -11.67 12.56 -6.17
N ALA A 96 -11.66 13.26 -5.05
CA ALA A 96 -11.00 12.81 -3.82
C ALA A 96 -11.56 11.47 -3.32
N VAL A 97 -12.89 11.28 -3.33
CA VAL A 97 -13.54 10.01 -2.95
C VAL A 97 -13.18 8.88 -3.91
N ILE A 98 -13.23 9.13 -5.22
CA ILE A 98 -12.89 8.12 -6.24
C ILE A 98 -11.42 7.68 -6.07
N LEU A 99 -10.51 8.63 -5.95
CA LEU A 99 -9.08 8.34 -5.77
C LEU A 99 -8.82 7.62 -4.44
N MET A 100 -9.54 7.99 -3.37
CA MET A 100 -9.50 7.28 -2.09
C MET A 100 -9.90 5.82 -2.27
N CYS A 101 -11.02 5.54 -2.97
CA CYS A 101 -11.47 4.18 -3.23
C CYS A 101 -10.43 3.36 -4.03
N ILE A 102 -9.80 3.97 -5.03
CA ILE A 102 -8.73 3.32 -5.82
C ILE A 102 -7.52 3.00 -4.94
N CYS A 103 -7.07 3.94 -4.12
CA CYS A 103 -5.92 3.75 -3.23
C CYS A 103 -6.20 2.70 -2.15
N THR A 104 -7.38 2.72 -1.53
CA THR A 104 -7.76 1.74 -0.50
C THR A 104 -7.98 0.35 -1.07
N ALA A 105 -8.58 0.23 -2.27
CA ALA A 105 -8.65 -1.04 -2.99
C ALA A 105 -7.24 -1.57 -3.31
N GLY A 106 -6.34 -0.72 -3.79
CA GLY A 106 -4.95 -1.07 -4.08
C GLY A 106 -4.20 -1.56 -2.84
N LEU A 107 -4.38 -0.92 -1.68
CA LEU A 107 -3.77 -1.31 -0.40
C LEU A 107 -4.06 -2.78 -0.07
N PHE A 108 -5.31 -3.21 -0.22
CA PHE A 108 -5.70 -4.58 0.09
C PHE A 108 -5.46 -5.54 -1.08
N ALA A 109 -5.47 -5.07 -2.31
CA ALA A 109 -5.09 -5.88 -3.47
C ALA A 109 -3.62 -6.34 -3.44
N VAL A 110 -2.74 -5.58 -2.79
CA VAL A 110 -1.34 -5.96 -2.57
C VAL A 110 -1.17 -6.92 -1.40
N SER A 111 -2.04 -6.85 -0.39
CA SER A 111 -1.91 -7.57 0.87
C SER A 111 -1.86 -9.09 0.68
N ALA A 112 -2.83 -9.69 -0.01
CA ALA A 112 -2.91 -11.13 -0.24
C ALA A 112 -1.71 -11.69 -1.05
N PRO A 113 -1.31 -11.09 -2.20
CA PRO A 113 -0.12 -11.50 -2.94
C PRO A 113 1.18 -11.42 -2.14
N GLN A 114 1.34 -10.37 -1.32
CA GLN A 114 2.54 -10.22 -0.49
C GLN A 114 2.62 -11.29 0.60
N GLN A 115 1.49 -11.61 1.24
CA GLN A 115 1.43 -12.71 2.21
C GLN A 115 1.80 -14.05 1.56
N LEU A 116 1.26 -14.31 0.36
CA LEU A 116 1.57 -15.53 -0.39
C LEU A 116 3.06 -15.67 -0.74
N LEU A 117 3.68 -14.59 -1.20
CA LEU A 117 5.13 -14.56 -1.50
C LEU A 117 5.97 -14.89 -0.27
N LEU A 118 5.62 -14.33 0.89
CA LEU A 118 6.34 -14.56 2.14
C LEU A 118 6.14 -15.98 2.67
N LEU A 119 4.93 -16.53 2.60
CA LEU A 119 4.64 -17.91 3.02
C LEU A 119 5.37 -18.94 2.16
N ARG A 120 5.43 -18.76 0.84
CA ARG A 120 6.18 -19.63 -0.08
C ARG A 120 7.67 -19.73 0.25
N ASN A 121 8.23 -18.65 0.79
CA ASN A 121 9.65 -18.58 1.16
C ASN A 121 9.93 -19.07 2.61
N SER A 122 8.89 -19.42 3.38
CA SER A 122 8.98 -19.80 4.80
C SER A 122 8.81 -21.32 5.04
N ARG A 123 9.26 -22.16 4.08
CA ARG A 123 9.14 -23.63 4.18
C ARG A 123 9.69 -24.16 5.51
N GLY A 124 8.87 -24.89 6.26
CA GLY A 124 9.20 -25.46 7.57
C GLY A 124 8.98 -24.53 8.77
N GLY A 125 8.46 -23.32 8.56
CA GLY A 125 8.14 -22.34 9.61
C GLY A 125 6.97 -21.44 9.20
N GLU A 126 5.92 -21.99 8.60
CA GLU A 126 4.82 -21.23 8.00
C GLU A 126 4.11 -20.33 9.01
N MET A 127 3.89 -20.81 10.24
CA MET A 127 3.28 -20.03 11.31
C MET A 127 4.18 -18.85 11.76
N MET A 128 5.49 -19.07 11.87
CA MET A 128 6.46 -18.03 12.15
C MET A 128 6.57 -17.05 10.98
N GLY A 129 6.49 -17.54 9.75
CA GLY A 129 6.43 -16.71 8.53
C GLY A 129 5.25 -15.76 8.55
N ALA A 130 4.05 -16.27 8.82
CA ALA A 130 2.82 -15.48 8.91
C ALA A 130 2.90 -14.39 10.01
N ALA A 131 3.40 -14.74 11.19
CA ALA A 131 3.60 -13.77 12.27
C ALA A 131 4.59 -12.65 11.87
N CYS A 132 5.69 -13.00 11.22
CA CYS A 132 6.67 -12.02 10.73
C CYS A 132 6.11 -11.09 9.64
N VAL A 133 5.21 -11.59 8.78
CA VAL A 133 4.48 -10.75 7.82
C VAL A 133 3.66 -9.70 8.55
N GLN A 134 2.87 -10.12 9.54
CA GLN A 134 2.02 -9.20 10.29
C GLN A 134 2.82 -8.14 11.05
N VAL A 135 3.96 -8.53 11.63
CA VAL A 135 4.89 -7.58 12.26
C VAL A 135 5.42 -6.57 11.25
N ALA A 136 5.83 -7.02 10.05
CA ALA A 136 6.32 -6.14 9.00
C ALA A 136 5.24 -5.17 8.49
N PHE A 137 3.98 -5.63 8.36
CA PHE A 137 2.84 -4.78 8.03
C PHE A 137 2.62 -3.69 9.08
N ASN A 138 2.52 -4.08 10.35
CA ASN A 138 2.25 -3.15 11.43
C ASN A 138 3.39 -2.13 11.61
N LEU A 139 4.64 -2.57 11.48
CA LEU A 139 5.79 -1.68 11.53
C LEU A 139 5.81 -0.69 10.36
N GLY A 140 5.50 -1.17 9.14
CA GLY A 140 5.35 -0.32 7.96
C GLY A 140 4.25 0.72 8.13
N ASN A 141 3.10 0.31 8.66
CA ASN A 141 1.98 1.20 8.93
C ASN A 141 2.32 2.27 9.99
N ALA A 142 3.01 1.89 11.07
CA ALA A 142 3.43 2.82 12.11
C ALA A 142 4.45 3.84 11.57
N ILE A 143 5.46 3.39 10.83
CA ILE A 143 6.44 4.28 10.19
C ILE A 143 5.76 5.17 9.15
N GLY A 144 4.84 4.62 8.35
CA GLY A 144 4.07 5.38 7.37
C GLY A 144 3.23 6.47 8.03
N ALA A 145 2.46 6.13 9.06
CA ALA A 145 1.64 7.10 9.80
C ALA A 145 2.49 8.22 10.42
N TYR A 146 3.62 7.87 11.03
CA TYR A 146 4.56 8.85 11.57
C TYR A 146 5.13 9.77 10.47
N ALA A 147 5.62 9.20 9.38
CA ALA A 147 6.17 9.96 8.26
C ALA A 147 5.14 10.89 7.61
N GLY A 148 3.85 10.47 7.57
CA GLY A 148 2.75 11.30 7.09
C GLY A 148 2.40 12.46 8.01
N GLY A 149 2.68 12.35 9.32
CA GLY A 149 2.50 13.43 10.30
C GLY A 149 3.52 14.55 10.15
N LEU A 150 4.76 14.23 9.78
CA LEU A 150 5.85 15.20 9.74
C LEU A 150 5.54 16.47 8.90
N PRO A 151 5.02 16.37 7.66
CA PRO A 151 4.66 17.56 6.91
C PRO A 151 3.48 18.33 7.51
N ILE A 152 2.58 17.67 8.24
CA ILE A 152 1.45 18.32 8.92
C ILE A 152 1.98 19.13 10.10
N ASP A 153 2.87 18.55 10.91
CA ASP A 153 3.52 19.21 12.04
C ASP A 153 4.38 20.40 11.59
N ALA A 154 4.96 20.32 10.37
CA ALA A 154 5.67 21.42 9.73
C ALA A 154 4.74 22.50 9.13
N GLY A 155 3.41 22.38 9.28
CA GLY A 155 2.45 23.38 8.79
C GLY A 155 2.18 23.35 7.28
N LEU A 156 2.65 22.32 6.55
CA LEU A 156 2.47 22.24 5.10
C LEU A 156 1.03 21.86 4.70
N GLY A 157 0.27 21.18 5.60
CA GLY A 157 -1.13 20.82 5.40
C GLY A 157 -1.38 19.36 5.02
N TYR A 158 -2.67 18.99 4.98
CA TYR A 158 -3.14 17.60 4.89
C TYR A 158 -2.99 16.92 3.51
N ARG A 159 -2.51 17.62 2.48
CA ARG A 159 -2.22 17.03 1.16
C ARG A 159 -0.84 16.35 1.10
N TYR A 160 0.11 16.84 1.88
CA TYR A 160 1.51 16.41 1.82
C TYR A 160 1.76 14.96 2.26
N PRO A 161 0.99 14.37 3.20
CA PRO A 161 1.08 12.93 3.49
C PRO A 161 0.93 12.04 2.27
N ALA A 162 0.10 12.43 1.28
CA ALA A 162 -0.03 11.69 0.03
C ALA A 162 1.28 11.72 -0.78
N LEU A 163 1.96 12.85 -0.83
CA LEU A 163 3.23 12.99 -1.54
C LEU A 163 4.34 12.17 -0.86
N VAL A 164 4.45 12.22 0.47
CA VAL A 164 5.38 11.37 1.24
C VAL A 164 5.08 9.90 0.97
N GLY A 165 3.79 9.53 0.93
CA GLY A 165 3.34 8.18 0.58
C GLY A 165 3.82 7.72 -0.80
N VAL A 166 3.81 8.60 -1.81
CA VAL A 166 4.35 8.30 -3.14
C VAL A 166 5.82 7.87 -3.05
N PHE A 167 6.66 8.62 -2.35
CA PHE A 167 8.09 8.28 -2.21
C PHE A 167 8.28 6.92 -1.53
N ILE A 168 7.54 6.64 -0.47
CA ILE A 168 7.62 5.37 0.25
C ILE A 168 7.17 4.21 -0.65
N VAL A 169 6.07 4.35 -1.40
CA VAL A 169 5.59 3.33 -2.35
C VAL A 169 6.61 3.08 -3.46
N LEU A 170 7.26 4.14 -3.98
CA LEU A 170 8.29 3.99 -5.01
C LEU A 170 9.52 3.23 -4.50
N ILE A 171 9.94 3.42 -3.24
CA ILE A 171 10.99 2.60 -2.62
C ILE A 171 10.56 1.13 -2.59
N GLY A 172 9.33 0.83 -2.20
CA GLY A 172 8.74 -0.51 -2.24
C GLY A 172 8.73 -1.10 -3.65
N PHE A 173 8.35 -0.33 -4.65
CA PHE A 173 8.33 -0.74 -6.06
C PHE A 173 9.73 -1.08 -6.59
N VAL A 174 10.74 -0.30 -6.28
CA VAL A 174 12.13 -0.58 -6.65
C VAL A 174 12.58 -1.89 -6.00
N ALA A 175 12.28 -2.10 -4.72
CA ALA A 175 12.62 -3.33 -4.02
C ALA A 175 12.00 -4.59 -4.66
N VAL A 176 10.69 -4.56 -5.01
CA VAL A 176 10.00 -5.65 -5.73
C VAL A 176 10.58 -5.87 -7.12
N SER A 177 10.90 -4.79 -7.83
CA SER A 177 11.42 -4.88 -9.20
C SER A 177 12.79 -5.52 -9.26
N LEU A 178 13.65 -5.23 -8.29
CA LEU A 178 14.96 -5.89 -8.14
C LEU A 178 14.81 -7.37 -7.77
N TYR A 179 13.82 -7.72 -6.96
CA TYR A 179 13.52 -9.12 -6.62
C TYR A 179 13.13 -9.93 -7.86
N SER A 180 12.14 -9.46 -8.61
CA SER A 180 11.61 -10.15 -9.78
C SER A 180 12.65 -10.38 -10.89
N LYS A 181 13.59 -9.43 -11.10
CA LYS A 181 14.68 -9.61 -12.06
C LYS A 181 15.64 -10.74 -11.67
N ARG A 182 15.90 -10.90 -10.38
CA ARG A 182 16.83 -11.96 -9.90
C ARG A 182 16.17 -13.34 -9.92
N GLU A 183 14.89 -13.45 -9.65
CA GLU A 183 14.14 -14.71 -9.76
C GLU A 183 14.13 -15.22 -11.19
N SER A 184 13.87 -14.34 -12.16
CA SER A 184 13.95 -14.67 -13.59
C SER A 184 15.36 -15.10 -14.04
N ALA A 185 16.41 -14.45 -13.52
CA ALA A 185 17.79 -14.79 -13.83
C ALA A 185 18.26 -16.11 -13.16
N SER A 186 17.66 -16.50 -12.06
CA SER A 186 17.90 -17.79 -11.38
C SER A 186 17.26 -18.95 -12.15
N LEU A 187 16.04 -18.75 -12.69
CA LEU A 187 15.32 -19.75 -13.48
C LEU A 187 15.96 -19.98 -14.87
N SER A 188 16.65 -19.00 -15.44
CA SER A 188 17.34 -19.11 -16.72
C SER A 188 18.70 -19.82 -16.64
N ARG A 189 19.18 -20.17 -15.44
CA ARG A 189 20.45 -20.87 -15.21
C ARG A 189 20.29 -22.35 -14.84
N ILE A 190 19.04 -22.84 -14.80
CA ILE A 190 18.68 -24.26 -14.62
C ILE A 190 18.21 -24.82 -15.95
#